data_9c7d2c8615451f689a2345909e887121
#
_entry.id   9c7d2c8615451f689a2345909e887121
#
_cell.length_a   1.000
_cell.length_b   1.000
_cell.length_c   1.000
_cell.angle_alpha   90.00
_cell.angle_beta   90.00
_cell.angle_gamma   90.00
#
_symmetry.space_group_name_H-M   'P 1'
#
loop_
_entity.id
_entity.type
_entity.pdbx_description
1 polymer ?
#
loop_
_entity_poly.entity_id
_entity_poly.type
_entity_poly.pdbx_seq_one_letter_code
_entity_poly.pdbx_strand_id
1 'polypeptide(L)'
;MGQLFNDLALAIAGHTKGGPAKVAVIASGMLGSINGAAVANVVTTGTFTIPLMKKIGYKPNFAGAVESAASVGGQILPPIMGAAAFIMAENLSIAYTKIILAAIIPAFLFYLGVLLQVHFRASKRKLEGIARSELPSTKEVLAERGHLLIPMFILLILLFSGKTPLFAAFWSIVSTIFISASKRTLFAVTPIMIFVLFQEQALALFADGAIPRVRDDLWILILIVVFPLCINLIRQRLNLDEQLLELHDVKDALESGVRTSLGVALACACVGIVVGIATLTGVALELANSIVAIGESVQSPLLQLLITLFFTMIASIILGMGLPSIPTYIITSTMAAPILLSTPLFRELAGSSEQAIFIAHMFVFYFGIFANITPPVALAAFAGAGISGGDPNKTGFQAMKLAIAGFIVPFMFVFSPEMLMLDATVGKVIMILITSILGVFMLSVGAEGYFRNPVKFPIRILVIIGALLLITPEIITDSIGMIAFLVLLITNYKSKPTDTTLHT
;
A
#
# COMPACT_ATOMS: atom_id res chain seq x y z
N MET A 1 16.11 -9.08 1.57
CA MET A 1 14.73 -8.76 1.11
C MET A 1 14.72 -7.74 -0.04
N GLY A 2 15.28 -6.52 0.09
CA GLY A 2 15.20 -5.51 -0.98
C GLY A 2 15.78 -5.98 -2.31
N GLN A 3 16.95 -6.62 -2.32
CA GLN A 3 17.52 -7.20 -3.54
C GLN A 3 16.65 -8.33 -4.12
N LEU A 4 16.11 -9.22 -3.29
CA LEU A 4 15.20 -10.28 -3.73
C LEU A 4 14.00 -9.70 -4.53
N PHE A 5 13.36 -8.66 -3.99
CA PHE A 5 12.20 -8.05 -4.66
C PHE A 5 12.59 -7.29 -5.93
N ASN A 6 13.74 -6.62 -5.92
CA ASN A 6 14.26 -5.96 -7.12
C ASN A 6 14.57 -6.98 -8.23
N ASP A 7 15.28 -8.05 -7.91
CA ASP A 7 15.64 -9.09 -8.88
C ASP A 7 14.41 -9.85 -9.38
N LEU A 8 13.46 -10.14 -8.50
CA LEU A 8 12.18 -10.76 -8.87
C LEU A 8 11.35 -9.84 -9.79
N ALA A 9 11.25 -8.55 -9.47
CA ALA A 9 10.57 -7.57 -10.31
C ALA A 9 11.26 -7.39 -11.67
N LEU A 10 12.60 -7.41 -11.71
CA LEU A 10 13.39 -7.39 -12.94
C LEU A 10 13.09 -8.62 -13.81
N ALA A 11 13.08 -9.81 -13.22
CA ALA A 11 12.78 -11.05 -13.92
C ALA A 11 11.36 -11.05 -14.55
N ILE A 12 10.37 -10.49 -13.83
CA ILE A 12 8.96 -10.47 -14.26
C ILE A 12 8.70 -9.38 -15.30
N ALA A 13 9.12 -8.15 -15.04
CA ALA A 13 8.67 -6.97 -15.78
C ALA A 13 9.76 -6.27 -16.61
N GLY A 14 11.04 -6.57 -16.35
CA GLY A 14 12.17 -5.83 -16.93
C GLY A 14 12.20 -5.80 -18.45
N HIS A 15 11.79 -6.90 -19.11
CA HIS A 15 11.78 -7.03 -20.57
C HIS A 15 10.62 -6.29 -21.27
N THR A 16 9.61 -5.84 -20.52
CA THR A 16 8.43 -5.21 -21.09
C THR A 16 8.69 -3.75 -21.47
N LYS A 17 7.84 -3.16 -22.33
CA LYS A 17 7.93 -1.72 -22.65
C LYS A 17 7.92 -0.88 -21.37
N GLY A 18 8.95 -0.05 -21.21
CA GLY A 18 9.14 0.74 -20.00
C GLY A 18 9.48 -0.11 -18.76
N GLY A 19 10.09 -1.28 -18.96
CA GLY A 19 10.40 -2.28 -17.93
C GLY A 19 10.90 -1.72 -16.62
N PRO A 20 11.98 -0.91 -16.59
CA PRO A 20 12.50 -0.32 -15.36
C PRO A 20 11.50 0.43 -14.47
N ALA A 21 10.54 1.15 -15.08
CA ALA A 21 9.51 1.82 -14.28
C ALA A 21 8.46 0.85 -13.72
N LYS A 22 8.14 -0.22 -14.45
CA LYS A 22 7.28 -1.29 -13.92
C LYS A 22 7.98 -2.10 -12.83
N VAL A 23 9.29 -2.33 -12.99
CA VAL A 23 10.14 -2.94 -11.95
C VAL A 23 10.09 -2.11 -10.68
N ALA A 24 10.22 -0.78 -10.79
CA ALA A 24 10.09 0.12 -9.66
C ALA A 24 8.72 -0.03 -8.96
N VAL A 25 7.62 -0.06 -9.72
CA VAL A 25 6.27 -0.22 -9.17
C VAL A 25 6.11 -1.54 -8.43
N ILE A 26 6.56 -2.65 -9.02
CA ILE A 26 6.42 -3.98 -8.43
C ILE A 26 7.35 -4.14 -7.20
N ALA A 27 8.64 -3.80 -7.34
CA ALA A 27 9.60 -3.94 -6.25
C ALA A 27 9.24 -3.06 -5.05
N SER A 28 8.90 -1.79 -5.29
CA SER A 28 8.48 -0.86 -4.23
C SER A 28 7.16 -1.26 -3.60
N GLY A 29 6.21 -1.81 -4.38
CA GLY A 29 4.99 -2.36 -3.85
C GLY A 29 5.24 -3.52 -2.90
N MET A 30 6.02 -4.50 -3.34
CA MET A 30 6.35 -5.69 -2.53
C MET A 30 7.13 -5.32 -1.26
N LEU A 31 8.18 -4.50 -1.37
CA LEU A 31 8.94 -4.08 -0.20
C LEU A 31 8.13 -3.16 0.71
N GLY A 32 7.38 -2.23 0.13
CA GLY A 32 6.55 -1.28 0.86
C GLY A 32 5.42 -1.95 1.65
N SER A 33 4.87 -3.07 1.14
CA SER A 33 3.87 -3.86 1.86
C SER A 33 4.42 -4.55 3.12
N ILE A 34 5.73 -4.64 3.27
CA ILE A 34 6.40 -5.23 4.44
C ILE A 34 6.92 -4.15 5.38
N ASN A 35 7.61 -3.13 4.86
CA ASN A 35 8.21 -2.10 5.71
C ASN A 35 7.22 -1.03 6.19
N GLY A 36 6.11 -0.86 5.47
CA GLY A 36 5.01 0.02 5.86
C GLY A 36 5.32 1.51 5.95
N ALA A 37 6.52 1.96 5.53
CA ALA A 37 6.97 3.34 5.64
C ALA A 37 7.35 3.90 4.26
N ALA A 38 6.51 4.78 3.68
CA ALA A 38 6.68 5.26 2.30
C ALA A 38 8.04 5.92 2.05
N VAL A 39 8.47 6.84 2.91
CA VAL A 39 9.74 7.56 2.74
C VAL A 39 10.94 6.61 2.81
N ALA A 40 10.95 5.70 3.79
CA ALA A 40 12.01 4.70 3.93
C ALA A 40 12.05 3.76 2.70
N ASN A 41 10.88 3.41 2.17
CA ASN A 41 10.77 2.58 0.98
C ASN A 41 11.34 3.30 -0.26
N VAL A 42 10.97 4.58 -0.47
CA VAL A 42 11.55 5.40 -1.55
C VAL A 42 13.07 5.45 -1.48
N VAL A 43 13.64 5.59 -0.28
CA VAL A 43 15.10 5.62 -0.12
C VAL A 43 15.71 4.25 -0.42
N THR A 44 15.09 3.18 0.04
CA THR A 44 15.65 1.82 -0.10
C THR A 44 15.57 1.31 -1.55
N THR A 45 14.40 1.39 -2.19
CA THR A 45 14.21 0.91 -3.57
C THR A 45 14.63 1.93 -4.60
N GLY A 46 14.40 3.22 -4.33
CA GLY A 46 14.63 4.31 -5.27
C GLY A 46 16.11 4.55 -5.59
N THR A 47 17.03 4.24 -4.67
CA THR A 47 18.47 4.30 -4.96
C THR A 47 18.89 3.36 -6.09
N PHE A 48 18.15 2.29 -6.31
CA PHE A 48 18.37 1.34 -7.42
C PHE A 48 17.46 1.63 -8.62
N THR A 49 16.16 1.80 -8.39
CA THR A 49 15.15 1.87 -9.45
C THR A 49 15.17 3.21 -10.19
N ILE A 50 15.40 4.32 -9.50
CA ILE A 50 15.43 5.67 -10.13
C ILE A 50 16.58 5.80 -11.13
N PRO A 51 17.85 5.45 -10.82
CA PRO A 51 18.92 5.45 -11.81
C PRO A 51 18.62 4.55 -13.02
N LEU A 52 18.03 3.37 -12.80
CA LEU A 52 17.65 2.43 -13.84
C LEU A 52 16.59 3.04 -14.79
N MET A 53 15.57 3.71 -14.25
CA MET A 53 14.57 4.45 -15.05
C MET A 53 15.20 5.58 -15.86
N LYS A 54 16.11 6.36 -15.26
CA LYS A 54 16.81 7.46 -15.95
C LYS A 54 17.66 6.94 -17.10
N LYS A 55 18.35 5.80 -16.93
CA LYS A 55 19.20 5.17 -17.96
C LYS A 55 18.43 4.87 -19.25
N ILE A 56 17.15 4.48 -19.17
CA ILE A 56 16.32 4.20 -20.36
C ILE A 56 15.56 5.43 -20.90
N GLY A 57 15.76 6.62 -20.32
CA GLY A 57 15.24 7.89 -20.85
C GLY A 57 14.01 8.47 -20.13
N TYR A 58 13.65 7.99 -18.95
CA TYR A 58 12.65 8.69 -18.14
C TYR A 58 13.22 10.00 -17.56
N LYS A 59 12.39 11.06 -17.55
CA LYS A 59 12.77 12.34 -16.94
C LYS A 59 12.90 12.21 -15.43
N PRO A 60 13.83 12.93 -14.75
CA PRO A 60 14.04 12.84 -13.30
C PRO A 60 12.77 12.96 -12.47
N ASN A 61 11.95 13.99 -12.70
CA ASN A 61 10.70 14.19 -11.98
C ASN A 61 9.73 13.01 -12.10
N PHE A 62 9.69 12.35 -13.28
CA PHE A 62 8.81 11.20 -13.49
C PHE A 62 9.36 9.95 -12.81
N ALA A 63 10.68 9.73 -12.87
CA ALA A 63 11.30 8.58 -12.19
C ALA A 63 11.10 8.67 -10.67
N GLY A 64 11.33 9.85 -10.08
CA GLY A 64 11.04 10.11 -8.68
C GLY A 64 9.55 9.93 -8.34
N ALA A 65 8.64 10.36 -9.21
CA ALA A 65 7.20 10.25 -9.03
C ALA A 65 6.70 8.79 -9.07
N VAL A 66 7.21 7.95 -9.98
CA VAL A 66 6.87 6.52 -10.06
C VAL A 66 7.26 5.82 -8.77
N GLU A 67 8.48 6.05 -8.31
CA GLU A 67 9.00 5.45 -7.09
C GLU A 67 8.18 5.88 -5.86
N SER A 68 7.90 7.19 -5.76
CA SER A 68 7.12 7.73 -4.65
C SER A 68 5.67 7.21 -4.61
N ALA A 69 5.00 7.18 -5.76
CA ALA A 69 3.63 6.65 -5.87
C ALA A 69 3.59 5.15 -5.50
N ALA A 70 4.53 4.35 -6.01
CA ALA A 70 4.61 2.93 -5.70
C ALA A 70 4.91 2.67 -4.22
N SER A 71 5.81 3.44 -3.62
CA SER A 71 6.18 3.32 -2.20
C SER A 71 5.02 3.70 -1.26
N VAL A 72 4.27 4.75 -1.60
CA VAL A 72 3.08 5.13 -0.83
C VAL A 72 2.00 4.07 -0.95
N GLY A 73 1.79 3.51 -2.13
CA GLY A 73 0.88 2.39 -2.35
C GLY A 73 1.22 1.15 -1.52
N GLY A 74 2.49 0.91 -1.18
CA GLY A 74 2.91 -0.18 -0.32
C GLY A 74 2.24 -0.16 1.06
N GLN A 75 1.91 1.02 1.58
CA GLN A 75 1.23 1.16 2.87
C GLN A 75 -0.23 0.68 2.86
N ILE A 76 -0.86 0.59 1.70
CA ILE A 76 -2.22 0.06 1.53
C ILE A 76 -2.22 -1.35 0.94
N LEU A 77 -1.05 -1.88 0.55
CA LEU A 77 -0.94 -3.20 -0.07
C LEU A 77 -0.80 -4.29 0.99
N PRO A 78 -1.72 -5.27 1.05
CA PRO A 78 -1.49 -6.46 1.86
C PRO A 78 -0.20 -7.19 1.46
N PRO A 79 0.47 -7.93 2.37
CA PRO A 79 -0.10 -8.49 3.60
C PRO A 79 0.10 -7.67 4.87
N ILE A 80 1.17 -6.87 5.00
CA ILE A 80 1.49 -6.20 6.27
C ILE A 80 0.98 -4.76 6.27
N MET A 81 1.01 -4.09 5.11
CA MET A 81 0.53 -2.72 4.95
C MET A 81 1.35 -1.71 5.77
N GLY A 82 0.86 -0.50 5.93
CA GLY A 82 1.41 0.48 6.87
C GLY A 82 1.04 0.15 8.31
N ALA A 83 1.90 0.50 9.26
CA ALA A 83 1.67 0.25 10.69
C ALA A 83 0.35 0.88 11.21
N ALA A 84 -0.17 1.90 10.55
CA ALA A 84 -1.47 2.49 10.85
C ALA A 84 -2.65 1.50 10.70
N ALA A 85 -2.53 0.48 9.83
CA ALA A 85 -3.56 -0.54 9.71
C ALA A 85 -3.67 -1.43 10.96
N PHE A 86 -2.57 -1.64 11.68
CA PHE A 86 -2.61 -2.33 12.98
C PHE A 86 -3.34 -1.49 14.04
N ILE A 87 -3.06 -0.18 14.06
CA ILE A 87 -3.77 0.76 14.96
C ILE A 87 -5.26 0.83 14.62
N MET A 88 -5.61 0.73 13.32
CA MET A 88 -7.01 0.66 12.90
C MET A 88 -7.70 -0.60 13.45
N ALA A 89 -7.05 -1.77 13.38
CA ALA A 89 -7.59 -3.01 13.93
C ALA A 89 -7.85 -2.90 15.43
N GLU A 90 -6.92 -2.31 16.16
CA GLU A 90 -7.00 -2.08 17.60
C GLU A 90 -8.10 -1.07 17.96
N ASN A 91 -8.13 0.09 17.31
CA ASN A 91 -9.14 1.14 17.55
C ASN A 91 -10.57 0.66 17.28
N LEU A 92 -10.75 -0.16 16.23
CA LEU A 92 -12.05 -0.70 15.86
C LEU A 92 -12.37 -2.02 16.56
N SER A 93 -11.43 -2.56 17.34
CA SER A 93 -11.57 -3.87 18.01
C SER A 93 -11.94 -4.99 17.03
N ILE A 94 -11.38 -4.98 15.83
CA ILE A 94 -11.62 -5.99 14.79
C ILE A 94 -10.37 -6.81 14.49
N ALA A 95 -10.56 -8.02 13.96
CA ALA A 95 -9.43 -8.83 13.51
C ALA A 95 -8.68 -8.13 12.37
N TYR A 96 -7.34 -8.08 12.45
CA TYR A 96 -6.50 -7.48 11.41
C TYR A 96 -6.71 -8.11 10.02
N THR A 97 -7.05 -9.40 9.98
CA THR A 97 -7.37 -10.13 8.74
C THR A 97 -8.56 -9.52 7.99
N LYS A 98 -9.53 -8.92 8.69
CA LYS A 98 -10.66 -8.19 8.08
C LYS A 98 -10.15 -6.97 7.29
N ILE A 99 -9.16 -6.25 7.83
CA ILE A 99 -8.54 -5.11 7.14
C ILE A 99 -7.71 -5.58 5.93
N ILE A 100 -6.92 -6.67 6.09
CA ILE A 100 -6.18 -7.27 4.97
C ILE A 100 -7.12 -7.58 3.80
N LEU A 101 -8.20 -8.31 4.07
CA LEU A 101 -9.16 -8.72 3.04
C LEU A 101 -9.81 -7.51 2.37
N ALA A 102 -10.23 -6.51 3.15
CA ALA A 102 -10.82 -5.29 2.64
C ALA A 102 -9.85 -4.46 1.76
N ALA A 103 -8.55 -4.53 2.02
CA ALA A 103 -7.56 -3.77 1.26
C ALA A 103 -7.15 -4.42 -0.08
N ILE A 104 -7.45 -5.71 -0.32
CA ILE A 104 -6.95 -6.45 -1.50
C ILE A 104 -7.41 -5.78 -2.80
N ILE A 105 -8.71 -5.59 -2.98
CA ILE A 105 -9.26 -5.03 -4.23
C ILE A 105 -8.83 -3.57 -4.42
N PRO A 106 -8.98 -2.67 -3.44
CA PRO A 106 -8.49 -1.30 -3.54
C PRO A 106 -7.01 -1.18 -3.87
N ALA A 107 -6.14 -1.94 -3.21
CA ALA A 107 -4.71 -1.94 -3.47
C ALA A 107 -4.38 -2.47 -4.88
N PHE A 108 -5.03 -3.54 -5.32
CA PHE A 108 -4.90 -4.06 -6.68
C PHE A 108 -5.25 -3.00 -7.72
N LEU A 109 -6.38 -2.31 -7.57
CA LEU A 109 -6.81 -1.25 -8.49
C LEU A 109 -5.85 -0.06 -8.50
N PHE A 110 -5.31 0.31 -7.35
CA PHE A 110 -4.27 1.34 -7.25
C PHE A 110 -3.04 0.98 -8.09
N TYR A 111 -2.45 -0.20 -7.83
CA TYR A 111 -1.25 -0.65 -8.56
C TYR A 111 -1.51 -0.88 -10.04
N LEU A 112 -2.68 -1.39 -10.40
CA LEU A 112 -3.11 -1.51 -11.80
C LEU A 112 -3.10 -0.14 -12.48
N GLY A 113 -3.65 0.90 -11.83
CA GLY A 113 -3.67 2.26 -12.35
C GLY A 113 -2.27 2.83 -12.56
N VAL A 114 -1.37 2.65 -11.60
CA VAL A 114 0.04 3.09 -11.71
C VAL A 114 0.76 2.34 -12.84
N LEU A 115 0.62 1.01 -12.92
CA LEU A 115 1.24 0.18 -13.95
C LEU A 115 0.74 0.53 -15.37
N LEU A 116 -0.56 0.79 -15.53
CA LEU A 116 -1.15 1.19 -16.81
C LEU A 116 -0.63 2.56 -17.25
N GLN A 117 -0.59 3.55 -16.35
CA GLN A 117 -0.06 4.88 -16.69
C GLN A 117 1.42 4.83 -17.07
N VAL A 118 2.24 4.06 -16.32
CA VAL A 118 3.64 3.82 -16.67
C VAL A 118 3.77 3.16 -18.05
N HIS A 119 2.92 2.16 -18.34
CA HIS A 119 2.90 1.48 -19.63
C HIS A 119 2.52 2.43 -20.79
N PHE A 120 1.45 3.22 -20.63
CA PHE A 120 1.03 4.18 -21.66
C PHE A 120 2.06 5.28 -21.86
N ARG A 121 2.71 5.76 -20.78
CA ARG A 121 3.80 6.73 -20.85
C ARG A 121 5.00 6.16 -21.62
N ALA A 122 5.40 4.92 -21.33
CA ALA A 122 6.48 4.24 -22.03
C ALA A 122 6.17 4.05 -23.52
N SER A 123 4.97 3.59 -23.83
CA SER A 123 4.49 3.40 -25.21
C SER A 123 4.47 4.72 -25.98
N LYS A 124 3.96 5.80 -25.37
CA LYS A 124 3.95 7.15 -25.96
C LYS A 124 5.35 7.68 -26.26
N ARG A 125 6.35 7.34 -25.43
CA ARG A 125 7.74 7.77 -25.57
C ARG A 125 8.62 6.76 -26.30
N LYS A 126 8.06 5.64 -26.76
CA LYS A 126 8.78 4.55 -27.43
C LYS A 126 9.95 4.00 -26.57
N LEU A 127 9.78 3.98 -25.22
CA LEU A 127 10.77 3.44 -24.31
C LEU A 127 10.70 1.92 -24.28
N GLU A 128 11.81 1.27 -24.51
CA GLU A 128 11.92 -0.18 -24.53
C GLU A 128 12.22 -0.75 -23.13
N GLY A 129 12.17 -2.06 -23.00
CA GLY A 129 12.61 -2.79 -21.82
C GLY A 129 14.10 -3.12 -21.87
N ILE A 130 14.56 -3.82 -20.86
CA ILE A 130 15.90 -4.39 -20.78
C ILE A 130 15.93 -5.68 -21.61
N ALA A 131 17.05 -5.97 -22.27
CA ALA A 131 17.22 -7.20 -23.05
C ALA A 131 17.07 -8.42 -22.13
N ARG A 132 16.37 -9.46 -22.60
CA ARG A 132 16.14 -10.68 -21.79
C ARG A 132 17.43 -11.38 -21.34
N SER A 133 18.51 -11.23 -22.11
CA SER A 133 19.84 -11.77 -21.78
C SER A 133 20.49 -11.08 -20.57
N GLU A 134 20.05 -9.88 -20.22
CA GLU A 134 20.58 -9.12 -19.07
C GLU A 134 19.72 -9.28 -17.81
N LEU A 135 18.62 -10.03 -17.89
CA LEU A 135 17.67 -10.19 -16.79
C LEU A 135 17.92 -11.48 -16.02
N PRO A 136 17.81 -11.45 -14.69
CA PRO A 136 17.93 -12.66 -13.88
C PRO A 136 16.76 -13.62 -14.16
N SER A 137 16.99 -14.92 -14.00
CA SER A 137 15.95 -15.93 -14.08
C SER A 137 15.14 -15.95 -12.77
N THR A 138 13.80 -15.95 -12.86
CA THR A 138 12.93 -16.06 -11.68
C THR A 138 13.24 -17.29 -10.84
N LYS A 139 13.61 -18.43 -11.49
CA LYS A 139 13.94 -19.67 -10.78
C LYS A 139 15.25 -19.54 -10.00
N GLU A 140 16.27 -18.92 -10.59
CA GLU A 140 17.56 -18.68 -9.93
C GLU A 140 17.40 -17.75 -8.73
N VAL A 141 16.70 -16.63 -8.90
CA VAL A 141 16.42 -15.68 -7.81
C VAL A 141 15.70 -16.35 -6.62
N LEU A 142 14.66 -17.16 -6.92
CA LEU A 142 13.93 -17.89 -5.87
C LEU A 142 14.75 -19.01 -5.23
N ALA A 143 15.58 -19.73 -6.01
CA ALA A 143 16.46 -20.78 -5.47
C ALA A 143 17.51 -20.18 -4.53
N GLU A 144 18.10 -19.04 -4.92
CA GLU A 144 19.15 -18.39 -4.14
C GLU A 144 18.60 -17.69 -2.88
N ARG A 145 17.53 -16.89 -3.01
CA ARG A 145 17.05 -15.97 -1.97
C ARG A 145 15.61 -16.20 -1.51
N GLY A 146 14.88 -17.15 -2.10
CA GLY A 146 13.48 -17.40 -1.79
C GLY A 146 13.21 -17.78 -0.33
N HIS A 147 14.20 -18.37 0.37
CA HIS A 147 14.11 -18.68 1.79
C HIS A 147 13.84 -17.44 2.66
N LEU A 148 14.25 -16.23 2.22
CA LEU A 148 14.00 -14.98 2.91
C LEU A 148 12.51 -14.61 2.96
N LEU A 149 11.65 -15.21 2.13
CA LEU A 149 10.18 -15.02 2.20
C LEU A 149 9.52 -15.78 3.34
N ILE A 150 10.21 -16.79 3.93
CA ILE A 150 9.64 -17.65 4.98
C ILE A 150 9.14 -16.86 6.18
N PRO A 151 9.89 -15.89 6.76
CA PRO A 151 9.39 -15.10 7.88
C PRO A 151 8.11 -14.33 7.54
N MET A 152 7.96 -13.86 6.31
CA MET A 152 6.74 -13.21 5.84
C MET A 152 5.56 -14.19 5.81
N PHE A 153 5.76 -15.41 5.30
CA PHE A 153 4.72 -16.44 5.32
C PHE A 153 4.36 -16.86 6.75
N ILE A 154 5.32 -16.95 7.66
CA ILE A 154 5.08 -17.23 9.07
C ILE A 154 4.21 -16.14 9.69
N LEU A 155 4.53 -14.87 9.43
CA LEU A 155 3.72 -13.74 9.89
C LEU A 155 2.26 -13.88 9.42
N LEU A 156 2.05 -14.17 8.12
CA LEU A 156 0.72 -14.35 7.57
C LEU A 156 -0.02 -15.52 8.23
N ILE A 157 0.63 -16.68 8.37
CA ILE A 157 0.03 -17.85 9.01
C ILE A 157 -0.43 -17.52 10.42
N LEU A 158 0.40 -16.80 11.19
CA LEU A 158 0.06 -16.40 12.56
C LEU A 158 -1.12 -15.42 12.58
N LEU A 159 -1.14 -14.41 11.68
CA LEU A 159 -2.25 -13.47 11.58
C LEU A 159 -3.57 -14.17 11.19
N PHE A 160 -3.54 -15.06 10.22
CA PHE A 160 -4.73 -15.82 9.80
C PHE A 160 -5.15 -16.89 10.82
N SER A 161 -4.24 -17.28 11.72
CA SER A 161 -4.57 -18.13 12.87
C SER A 161 -5.18 -17.37 14.07
N GLY A 162 -5.50 -16.07 13.88
CA GLY A 162 -6.13 -15.24 14.92
C GLY A 162 -5.19 -14.72 16.00
N LYS A 163 -3.86 -14.83 15.82
CA LYS A 163 -2.89 -14.24 16.75
C LYS A 163 -2.81 -12.73 16.54
N THR A 164 -2.45 -11.99 17.60
CA THR A 164 -2.34 -10.54 17.54
C THR A 164 -1.21 -10.10 16.60
N PRO A 165 -1.30 -8.90 15.97
CA PRO A 165 -0.24 -8.38 15.10
C PRO A 165 1.13 -8.28 15.78
N LEU A 166 1.17 -7.88 17.05
CA LEU A 166 2.42 -7.81 17.84
C LEU A 166 3.05 -9.19 18.02
N PHE A 167 2.25 -10.21 18.35
CA PHE A 167 2.70 -11.60 18.47
C PHE A 167 3.25 -12.10 17.13
N ALA A 168 2.51 -11.91 16.05
CA ALA A 168 2.93 -12.34 14.71
C ALA A 168 4.23 -11.65 14.25
N ALA A 169 4.36 -10.33 14.49
CA ALA A 169 5.56 -9.56 14.15
C ALA A 169 6.78 -10.01 14.95
N PHE A 170 6.65 -10.16 16.27
CA PHE A 170 7.73 -10.64 17.14
C PHE A 170 8.28 -11.99 16.67
N TRP A 171 7.40 -12.96 16.45
CA TRP A 171 7.81 -14.30 16.03
C TRP A 171 8.33 -14.37 14.60
N SER A 172 7.87 -13.47 13.72
CA SER A 172 8.45 -13.32 12.38
C SER A 172 9.89 -12.79 12.43
N ILE A 173 10.18 -11.82 13.31
CA ILE A 173 11.55 -11.32 13.55
C ILE A 173 12.44 -12.46 14.06
N VAL A 174 11.96 -13.21 15.04
CA VAL A 174 12.67 -14.39 15.58
C VAL A 174 12.99 -15.40 14.47
N SER A 175 12.00 -15.74 13.64
CA SER A 175 12.20 -16.62 12.48
C SER A 175 13.24 -16.09 11.50
N THR A 176 13.29 -14.77 11.29
CA THR A 176 14.31 -14.13 10.44
C THR A 176 15.72 -14.38 10.97
N ILE A 177 15.89 -14.30 12.30
CA ILE A 177 17.19 -14.61 12.93
C ILE A 177 17.53 -16.09 12.71
N PHE A 178 16.60 -17.00 12.97
CA PHE A 178 16.88 -18.44 12.82
C PHE A 178 17.19 -18.86 11.38
N ILE A 179 16.61 -18.21 10.37
CA ILE A 179 16.83 -18.57 8.96
C ILE A 179 18.13 -18.00 8.40
N SER A 180 18.69 -16.93 8.99
CA SER A 180 19.81 -16.18 8.42
C SER A 180 21.05 -16.15 9.32
N ALA A 181 20.97 -16.59 10.58
CA ALA A 181 22.04 -16.45 11.55
C ALA A 181 23.20 -17.44 11.32
N SER A 182 24.42 -17.01 11.63
CA SER A 182 25.59 -17.86 11.73
C SER A 182 25.46 -18.88 12.87
N LYS A 183 26.24 -19.96 12.86
CA LYS A 183 26.22 -20.97 13.94
C LYS A 183 26.52 -20.36 15.31
N ARG A 184 27.38 -19.36 15.38
CA ARG A 184 27.74 -18.67 16.63
C ARG A 184 26.52 -17.87 17.16
N THR A 185 25.86 -17.14 16.28
CA THR A 185 24.64 -16.37 16.59
C THR A 185 23.50 -17.27 17.03
N LEU A 186 23.28 -18.40 16.33
CA LEU A 186 22.30 -19.41 16.72
C LEU A 186 22.55 -19.96 18.14
N PHE A 187 23.80 -20.30 18.45
CA PHE A 187 24.16 -20.80 19.77
C PHE A 187 23.92 -19.77 20.88
N ALA A 188 24.13 -18.49 20.60
CA ALA A 188 23.90 -17.42 21.57
C ALA A 188 22.42 -17.08 21.76
N VAL A 189 21.62 -17.10 20.67
CA VAL A 189 20.20 -16.66 20.69
C VAL A 189 19.25 -17.78 21.11
N THR A 190 19.54 -19.03 20.77
CA THR A 190 18.65 -20.18 21.07
C THR A 190 18.28 -20.31 22.56
N PRO A 191 19.22 -20.23 23.52
CA PRO A 191 18.88 -20.33 24.96
C PRO A 191 17.96 -19.21 25.42
N ILE A 192 18.18 -17.98 24.94
CA ILE A 192 17.36 -16.82 25.25
C ILE A 192 15.93 -17.04 24.74
N MET A 193 15.80 -17.53 23.53
CA MET A 193 14.49 -17.79 22.91
C MET A 193 13.76 -18.95 23.58
N ILE A 194 14.46 -20.00 23.99
CA ILE A 194 13.89 -21.08 24.80
C ILE A 194 13.37 -20.52 26.12
N PHE A 195 14.13 -19.67 26.78
CA PHE A 195 13.69 -19.03 28.02
C PHE A 195 12.46 -18.18 27.81
N VAL A 196 12.39 -17.34 26.77
CA VAL A 196 11.21 -16.52 26.45
C VAL A 196 9.98 -17.38 26.13
N LEU A 197 10.16 -18.49 25.41
CA LEU A 197 9.06 -19.40 25.06
C LEU A 197 8.49 -20.12 26.29
N PHE A 198 9.33 -20.49 27.23
CA PHE A 198 8.95 -21.31 28.37
C PHE A 198 8.75 -20.51 29.67
N GLN A 199 8.98 -19.18 29.66
CA GLN A 199 8.88 -18.34 30.88
C GLN A 199 7.48 -18.38 31.51
N GLU A 200 6.40 -18.31 30.71
CA GLU A 200 5.02 -18.36 31.23
C GLU A 200 4.70 -19.76 31.80
N GLN A 201 5.21 -20.79 31.15
CA GLN A 201 5.03 -22.18 31.57
C GLN A 201 5.84 -22.48 32.84
N ALA A 202 7.04 -21.95 32.94
CA ALA A 202 7.85 -22.02 34.14
C ALA A 202 7.20 -21.23 35.29
N LEU A 203 6.68 -20.04 35.04
CA LEU A 203 5.95 -19.26 36.05
C LEU A 203 4.68 -19.97 36.52
N ALA A 204 3.89 -20.56 35.61
CA ALA A 204 2.70 -21.32 35.95
C ALA A 204 3.02 -22.58 36.80
N LEU A 205 4.14 -23.26 36.45
CA LEU A 205 4.62 -24.40 37.22
C LEU A 205 4.99 -24.02 38.69
N PHE A 206 5.61 -22.80 38.85
CA PHE A 206 5.98 -22.30 40.17
C PHE A 206 4.80 -21.70 40.95
N ALA A 207 3.77 -21.15 40.26
CA ALA A 207 2.64 -20.51 40.92
C ALA A 207 1.51 -21.50 41.28
N ASP A 208 1.14 -22.43 40.42
CA ASP A 208 -0.07 -23.25 40.54
C ASP A 208 0.19 -24.77 40.63
N GLY A 209 1.44 -25.23 40.46
CA GLY A 209 1.78 -26.66 40.42
C GLY A 209 1.10 -27.43 39.27
N ALA A 210 0.45 -26.74 38.34
CA ALA A 210 -0.24 -27.34 37.21
C ALA A 210 0.74 -27.50 36.03
N ILE A 211 0.74 -28.68 35.40
CA ILE A 211 1.49 -28.93 34.17
C ILE A 211 0.83 -28.12 33.05
N PRO A 212 1.50 -27.08 32.48
CA PRO A 212 0.91 -26.28 31.41
C PRO A 212 0.57 -27.16 30.20
N ARG A 213 -0.52 -26.82 29.51
CA ARG A 213 -0.87 -27.46 28.22
C ARG A 213 0.08 -27.02 27.11
N VAL A 214 1.27 -27.58 27.10
CA VAL A 214 2.31 -27.36 26.05
C VAL A 214 1.81 -27.75 24.65
N ARG A 215 0.72 -28.50 24.58
CA ARG A 215 0.27 -29.20 23.37
C ARG A 215 -0.34 -28.29 22.31
N ASP A 216 -0.96 -27.17 22.70
CA ASP A 216 -1.71 -26.33 21.74
C ASP A 216 -0.82 -25.36 20.94
N ASP A 217 0.36 -24.98 21.45
CA ASP A 217 1.27 -24.05 20.79
C ASP A 217 2.54 -24.72 20.20
N LEU A 218 2.66 -26.06 20.31
CA LEU A 218 3.84 -26.79 19.81
C LEU A 218 4.05 -26.61 18.30
N TRP A 219 2.98 -26.51 17.53
CA TRP A 219 3.04 -26.25 16.09
C TRP A 219 3.65 -24.89 15.77
N ILE A 220 3.43 -23.88 16.62
CA ILE A 220 4.01 -22.54 16.49
C ILE A 220 5.52 -22.62 16.65
N LEU A 221 6.01 -23.35 17.65
CA LEU A 221 7.44 -23.58 17.87
C LEU A 221 8.09 -24.28 16.68
N ILE A 222 7.45 -25.32 16.16
CA ILE A 222 7.96 -26.04 14.97
C ILE A 222 8.04 -25.10 13.78
N LEU A 223 6.99 -24.34 13.52
CA LEU A 223 6.89 -23.41 12.38
C LEU A 223 7.92 -22.28 12.46
N ILE A 224 8.12 -21.71 13.64
CA ILE A 224 8.90 -20.47 13.81
C ILE A 224 10.40 -20.76 14.05
N VAL A 225 10.71 -21.83 14.75
CA VAL A 225 12.08 -22.12 15.19
C VAL A 225 12.66 -23.32 14.43
N VAL A 226 11.98 -24.46 14.51
CA VAL A 226 12.55 -25.71 13.96
C VAL A 226 12.67 -25.66 12.44
N PHE A 227 11.61 -25.24 11.75
CA PHE A 227 11.60 -25.20 10.28
C PHE A 227 12.62 -24.21 9.70
N PRO A 228 12.69 -22.91 10.11
CA PRO A 228 13.73 -22.00 9.67
C PRO A 228 15.14 -22.47 10.03
N LEU A 229 15.34 -23.03 11.22
CA LEU A 229 16.63 -23.57 11.64
C LEU A 229 17.08 -24.73 10.75
N CYS A 230 16.20 -25.66 10.42
CA CYS A 230 16.53 -26.76 9.50
C CYS A 230 16.95 -26.26 8.13
N ILE A 231 16.22 -25.29 7.57
CA ILE A 231 16.56 -24.69 6.28
C ILE A 231 17.92 -24.00 6.34
N ASN A 232 18.18 -23.20 7.38
CA ASN A 232 19.45 -22.53 7.57
C ASN A 232 20.63 -23.55 7.64
N LEU A 233 20.49 -24.60 8.44
CA LEU A 233 21.53 -25.64 8.58
C LEU A 233 21.78 -26.40 7.27
N ILE A 234 20.73 -26.67 6.48
CA ILE A 234 20.87 -27.30 5.16
C ILE A 234 21.62 -26.35 4.21
N ARG A 235 21.23 -25.06 4.14
CA ARG A 235 21.89 -24.08 3.29
C ARG A 235 23.35 -23.86 3.65
N GLN A 236 23.68 -23.79 4.94
CA GLN A 236 25.08 -23.71 5.41
C GLN A 236 25.91 -24.96 5.03
N ARG A 237 25.29 -26.15 5.09
CA ARG A 237 25.94 -27.38 4.65
C ARG A 237 26.25 -27.42 3.14
N LEU A 238 25.36 -26.81 2.35
CA LEU A 238 25.50 -26.73 0.89
C LEU A 238 26.29 -25.51 0.43
N ASN A 239 26.84 -24.70 1.36
CA ASN A 239 27.58 -23.46 1.09
C ASN A 239 26.82 -22.51 0.15
N LEU A 240 25.51 -22.39 0.34
CA LEU A 240 24.63 -21.55 -0.49
C LEU A 240 24.54 -20.10 0.01
N ASP A 241 25.02 -19.82 1.22
CA ASP A 241 24.92 -18.50 1.85
C ASP A 241 26.29 -17.81 1.88
N GLU A 242 26.40 -16.66 1.22
CA GLU A 242 27.62 -15.84 1.20
C GLU A 242 27.73 -14.93 2.44
N GLN A 243 26.60 -14.50 3.01
CA GLN A 243 26.54 -13.60 4.17
C GLN A 243 25.55 -14.13 5.20
N LEU A 244 26.05 -14.54 6.35
CA LEU A 244 25.26 -14.98 7.50
C LEU A 244 25.21 -13.85 8.53
N LEU A 245 24.07 -13.71 9.22
CA LEU A 245 23.89 -12.73 10.30
C LEU A 245 24.78 -13.08 11.48
N GLU A 246 25.65 -12.17 11.83
CA GLU A 246 26.45 -12.22 13.05
C GLU A 246 25.70 -11.59 14.23
N LEU A 247 26.17 -11.82 15.46
CA LEU A 247 25.49 -11.31 16.65
C LEU A 247 25.46 -9.77 16.71
N HIS A 248 26.48 -9.09 16.17
CA HIS A 248 26.52 -7.64 16.08
C HIS A 248 25.46 -7.12 15.11
N ASP A 249 25.21 -7.80 13.97
CA ASP A 249 24.17 -7.41 13.01
C ASP A 249 22.77 -7.47 13.66
N VAL A 250 22.52 -8.50 14.47
CA VAL A 250 21.25 -8.62 15.23
C VAL A 250 21.10 -7.46 16.21
N LYS A 251 22.19 -7.12 16.95
CA LYS A 251 22.20 -5.99 17.88
C LYS A 251 21.97 -4.68 17.14
N ASP A 252 22.66 -4.44 16.05
CA ASP A 252 22.56 -3.21 15.25
C ASP A 252 21.17 -3.07 14.62
N ALA A 253 20.58 -4.18 14.17
CA ALA A 253 19.20 -4.19 13.67
C ALA A 253 18.18 -3.83 14.75
N LEU A 254 18.31 -4.37 15.97
CA LEU A 254 17.46 -4.04 17.11
C LEU A 254 17.64 -2.57 17.53
N GLU A 255 18.88 -2.08 17.62
CA GLU A 255 19.16 -0.68 17.93
C GLU A 255 18.58 0.26 16.87
N SER A 256 18.74 -0.03 15.59
CA SER A 256 18.16 0.73 14.48
C SER A 256 16.64 0.75 14.54
N GLY A 257 16.02 -0.40 14.86
CA GLY A 257 14.57 -0.51 15.06
C GLY A 257 14.07 0.42 16.19
N VAL A 258 14.73 0.40 17.34
CA VAL A 258 14.40 1.28 18.47
C VAL A 258 14.58 2.75 18.10
N ARG A 259 15.70 3.12 17.47
CA ARG A 259 15.95 4.51 17.03
C ARG A 259 14.87 5.00 16.05
N THR A 260 14.46 4.15 15.10
CA THR A 260 13.40 4.49 14.14
C THR A 260 12.04 4.66 14.86
N SER A 261 11.74 3.81 15.83
CA SER A 261 10.48 3.87 16.58
C SER A 261 10.35 5.13 17.45
N LEU A 262 11.47 5.70 17.95
CA LEU A 262 11.44 6.94 18.72
C LEU A 262 10.83 8.11 17.93
N GLY A 263 11.20 8.28 16.67
CA GLY A 263 10.62 9.32 15.80
C GLY A 263 9.11 9.18 15.62
N VAL A 264 8.63 7.96 15.46
CA VAL A 264 7.19 7.67 15.35
C VAL A 264 6.49 7.91 16.68
N ALA A 265 7.06 7.46 17.81
CA ALA A 265 6.50 7.66 19.14
C ALA A 265 6.36 9.15 19.49
N LEU A 266 7.40 9.96 19.22
CA LEU A 266 7.36 11.41 19.41
C LEU A 266 6.28 12.07 18.54
N ALA A 267 6.17 11.67 17.26
CA ALA A 267 5.14 12.18 16.38
C ALA A 267 3.73 11.81 16.88
N CYS A 268 3.52 10.59 17.39
CA CYS A 268 2.26 10.16 18.01
C CYS A 268 1.94 10.99 19.27
N ALA A 269 2.92 11.25 20.11
CA ALA A 269 2.75 12.08 21.31
C ALA A 269 2.33 13.52 20.93
N CYS A 270 3.00 14.14 19.96
CA CYS A 270 2.64 15.46 19.45
C CYS A 270 1.22 15.49 18.88
N VAL A 271 0.87 14.49 18.05
CA VAL A 271 -0.48 14.38 17.47
C VAL A 271 -1.52 14.12 18.57
N GLY A 272 -1.19 13.34 19.61
CA GLY A 272 -2.06 13.14 20.76
C GLY A 272 -2.41 14.45 21.47
N ILE A 273 -1.44 15.39 21.62
CA ILE A 273 -1.70 16.73 22.15
C ILE A 273 -2.64 17.52 21.24
N VAL A 274 -2.39 17.49 19.92
CA VAL A 274 -3.24 18.20 18.93
C VAL A 274 -4.66 17.67 18.97
N VAL A 275 -4.84 16.33 18.96
CA VAL A 275 -6.16 15.68 19.03
C VAL A 275 -6.84 16.00 20.36
N GLY A 276 -6.11 15.97 21.49
CA GLY A 276 -6.64 16.32 22.82
C GLY A 276 -7.17 17.75 22.85
N ILE A 277 -6.38 18.73 22.35
CA ILE A 277 -6.80 20.13 22.26
C ILE A 277 -8.01 20.27 21.32
N ALA A 278 -7.98 19.66 20.15
CA ALA A 278 -9.08 19.73 19.19
C ALA A 278 -10.39 19.15 19.76
N THR A 279 -10.30 18.08 20.56
CA THR A 279 -11.45 17.48 21.25
C THR A 279 -11.97 18.39 22.36
N LEU A 280 -11.08 18.95 23.19
CA LEU A 280 -11.46 19.85 24.28
C LEU A 280 -12.08 21.17 23.79
N THR A 281 -11.59 21.69 22.68
CA THR A 281 -12.10 22.95 22.08
C THR A 281 -13.30 22.74 21.16
N GLY A 282 -13.66 21.50 20.82
CA GLY A 282 -14.73 21.18 19.89
C GLY A 282 -14.42 21.47 18.40
N VAL A 283 -13.17 21.86 18.07
CA VAL A 283 -12.80 22.22 16.68
C VAL A 283 -13.05 21.07 15.70
N ALA A 284 -12.86 19.80 16.12
CA ALA A 284 -13.14 18.65 15.27
C ALA A 284 -14.63 18.57 14.92
N LEU A 285 -15.51 18.83 15.88
CA LEU A 285 -16.97 18.86 15.68
C LEU A 285 -17.39 20.05 14.81
N GLU A 286 -16.83 21.23 15.03
CA GLU A 286 -17.08 22.42 14.22
C GLU A 286 -16.65 22.22 12.76
N LEU A 287 -15.51 21.60 12.54
CA LEU A 287 -15.05 21.23 11.19
C LEU A 287 -16.05 20.26 10.53
N ALA A 288 -16.50 19.24 11.25
CA ALA A 288 -17.49 18.29 10.75
C ALA A 288 -18.80 18.99 10.40
N ASN A 289 -19.35 19.80 11.31
CA ASN A 289 -20.58 20.54 11.10
C ASN A 289 -20.47 21.52 9.93
N SER A 290 -19.35 22.21 9.78
CA SER A 290 -19.11 23.14 8.67
C SER A 290 -19.11 22.43 7.32
N ILE A 291 -18.46 21.27 7.22
CA ILE A 291 -18.43 20.48 5.98
C ILE A 291 -19.81 19.92 5.66
N VAL A 292 -20.54 19.42 6.65
CA VAL A 292 -21.90 18.91 6.47
C VAL A 292 -22.84 20.04 6.05
N ALA A 293 -22.76 21.22 6.67
CA ALA A 293 -23.57 22.38 6.31
C ALA A 293 -23.35 22.85 4.85
N ILE A 294 -22.10 22.77 4.35
CA ILE A 294 -21.82 23.02 2.93
C ILE A 294 -22.55 21.99 2.05
N GLY A 295 -22.54 20.72 2.45
CA GLY A 295 -23.29 19.67 1.75
C GLY A 295 -24.80 19.92 1.79
N GLU A 296 -25.37 20.24 2.96
CA GLU A 296 -26.81 20.49 3.16
C GLU A 296 -27.35 21.66 2.36
N SER A 297 -26.49 22.58 1.91
CA SER A 297 -26.92 23.67 1.00
C SER A 297 -27.46 23.16 -0.34
N VAL A 298 -27.31 21.89 -0.64
CA VAL A 298 -27.75 21.25 -1.88
C VAL A 298 -28.88 20.27 -1.61
N GLN A 299 -29.95 20.34 -2.41
CA GLN A 299 -31.15 19.51 -2.22
C GLN A 299 -30.95 18.01 -2.56
N SER A 300 -29.94 17.64 -3.39
CA SER A 300 -29.71 16.27 -3.80
C SER A 300 -28.89 15.53 -2.76
N PRO A 301 -29.37 14.42 -2.14
CA PRO A 301 -28.61 13.63 -1.17
C PRO A 301 -27.30 13.07 -1.74
N LEU A 302 -27.31 12.67 -3.03
CA LEU A 302 -26.11 12.19 -3.71
C LEU A 302 -25.03 13.27 -3.83
N LEU A 303 -25.43 14.49 -4.23
CA LEU A 303 -24.49 15.60 -4.38
C LEU A 303 -23.98 16.07 -3.02
N GLN A 304 -24.84 16.05 -1.99
CA GLN A 304 -24.45 16.29 -0.60
C GLN A 304 -23.37 15.32 -0.14
N LEU A 305 -23.54 14.00 -0.38
CA LEU A 305 -22.54 12.99 -0.04
C LEU A 305 -21.25 13.22 -0.81
N LEU A 306 -21.29 13.48 -2.13
CA LEU A 306 -20.09 13.74 -2.94
C LEU A 306 -19.31 14.95 -2.44
N ILE A 307 -19.99 16.04 -2.07
CA ILE A 307 -19.38 17.25 -1.49
C ILE A 307 -18.72 16.90 -0.15
N THR A 308 -19.42 16.19 0.72
CA THR A 308 -18.88 15.76 2.04
C THR A 308 -17.66 14.86 1.87
N LEU A 309 -17.70 13.87 0.98
CA LEU A 309 -16.57 13.01 0.66
C LEU A 309 -15.36 13.82 0.14
N PHE A 310 -15.62 14.78 -0.76
CA PHE A 310 -14.56 15.61 -1.34
C PHE A 310 -13.87 16.48 -0.27
N PHE A 311 -14.64 17.15 0.59
CA PHE A 311 -14.07 17.96 1.67
C PHE A 311 -13.40 17.11 2.76
N THR A 312 -13.94 15.92 3.06
CA THR A 312 -13.31 14.97 3.97
C THR A 312 -11.98 14.45 3.41
N MET A 313 -11.90 14.20 2.10
CA MET A 313 -10.65 13.89 1.40
C MET A 313 -9.62 15.01 1.60
N ILE A 314 -10.00 16.27 1.32
CA ILE A 314 -9.11 17.42 1.48
C ILE A 314 -8.67 17.57 2.94
N ALA A 315 -9.59 17.48 3.89
CA ALA A 315 -9.29 17.55 5.31
C ALA A 315 -8.29 16.45 5.72
N SER A 316 -8.52 15.20 5.29
CA SER A 316 -7.63 14.07 5.57
C SER A 316 -6.22 14.28 5.00
N ILE A 317 -6.12 14.79 3.76
CA ILE A 317 -4.83 15.11 3.15
C ILE A 317 -4.11 16.21 3.93
N ILE A 318 -4.78 17.31 4.27
CA ILE A 318 -4.19 18.43 5.02
C ILE A 318 -3.72 17.96 6.41
N LEU A 319 -4.57 17.23 7.14
CA LEU A 319 -4.24 16.71 8.46
C LEU A 319 -3.08 15.68 8.43
N GLY A 320 -2.93 14.95 7.32
CA GLY A 320 -1.89 13.95 7.14
C GLY A 320 -0.56 14.51 6.64
N MET A 321 -0.50 15.77 6.21
CA MET A 321 0.71 16.37 5.62
C MET A 321 1.87 16.39 6.62
N GLY A 322 3.02 15.84 6.21
CA GLY A 322 4.24 15.89 6.99
C GLY A 322 4.32 14.91 8.17
N LEU A 323 3.36 14.00 8.29
CA LEU A 323 3.29 13.03 9.38
C LEU A 323 3.58 11.60 8.88
N PRO A 324 4.21 10.74 9.71
CA PRO A 324 4.24 9.30 9.50
C PRO A 324 2.83 8.69 9.53
N SER A 325 2.66 7.48 8.98
CA SER A 325 1.34 6.84 8.78
C SER A 325 0.51 6.67 10.06
N ILE A 326 1.13 6.30 11.19
CA ILE A 326 0.42 6.09 12.46
C ILE A 326 -0.20 7.40 12.98
N PRO A 327 0.58 8.48 13.25
CA PRO A 327 0.00 9.74 13.70
C PRO A 327 -0.97 10.34 12.68
N THR A 328 -0.71 10.16 11.38
CA THR A 328 -1.66 10.56 10.32
C THR A 328 -3.01 9.89 10.49
N TYR A 329 -3.02 8.57 10.66
CA TYR A 329 -4.28 7.84 10.86
C TYR A 329 -4.99 8.24 12.15
N ILE A 330 -4.26 8.43 13.25
CA ILE A 330 -4.85 8.85 14.54
C ILE A 330 -5.59 10.19 14.38
N ILE A 331 -4.96 11.19 13.77
CA ILE A 331 -5.57 12.51 13.60
C ILE A 331 -6.73 12.47 12.60
N THR A 332 -6.58 11.77 11.47
CA THR A 332 -7.64 11.72 10.44
C THR A 332 -8.83 10.89 10.89
N SER A 333 -8.63 9.78 11.59
CA SER A 333 -9.71 8.97 12.12
C SER A 333 -10.51 9.68 13.22
N THR A 334 -9.84 10.52 14.01
CA THR A 334 -10.49 11.26 15.12
C THR A 334 -11.20 12.51 14.64
N MET A 335 -10.64 13.24 13.64
CA MET A 335 -11.17 14.52 13.20
C MET A 335 -11.95 14.45 11.90
N ALA A 336 -11.57 13.61 10.94
CA ALA A 336 -12.19 13.57 9.63
C ALA A 336 -13.22 12.42 9.46
N ALA A 337 -13.03 11.25 10.07
CA ALA A 337 -13.99 10.17 9.96
C ALA A 337 -15.40 10.51 10.50
N PRO A 338 -15.57 11.24 11.61
CA PRO A 338 -16.89 11.64 12.10
C PRO A 338 -17.71 12.45 11.09
N ILE A 339 -17.07 13.19 10.18
CA ILE A 339 -17.73 13.95 9.11
C ILE A 339 -18.61 13.03 8.26
N LEU A 340 -18.06 11.88 7.85
CA LEU A 340 -18.78 10.90 7.04
C LEU A 340 -19.92 10.24 7.84
N LEU A 341 -19.65 9.94 9.11
CA LEU A 341 -20.62 9.28 9.99
C LEU A 341 -21.82 10.16 10.32
N SER A 342 -21.73 11.48 10.18
CA SER A 342 -22.86 12.40 10.35
C SER A 342 -23.75 12.48 9.11
N THR A 343 -23.30 12.01 7.92
CA THR A 343 -24.05 12.09 6.66
C THR A 343 -25.07 10.94 6.53
N PRO A 344 -26.38 11.21 6.41
CA PRO A 344 -27.40 10.16 6.40
C PRO A 344 -27.23 9.13 5.27
N LEU A 345 -27.05 9.60 4.02
CA LEU A 345 -26.88 8.72 2.86
C LEU A 345 -25.63 7.83 2.98
N PHE A 346 -24.53 8.33 3.60
CA PHE A 346 -23.35 7.50 3.85
C PHE A 346 -23.67 6.30 4.74
N ARG A 347 -24.44 6.53 5.82
CA ARG A 347 -24.85 5.44 6.74
C ARG A 347 -25.79 4.46 6.09
N GLU A 348 -26.69 4.94 5.24
CA GLU A 348 -27.63 4.12 4.47
C GLU A 348 -26.86 3.19 3.50
N LEU A 349 -25.93 3.73 2.71
CA LEU A 349 -25.10 2.95 1.79
C LEU A 349 -24.20 1.92 2.49
N ALA A 350 -23.74 2.25 3.69
CA ALA A 350 -22.90 1.35 4.47
C ALA A 350 -23.66 0.15 5.05
N GLY A 351 -24.99 0.21 5.16
CA GLY A 351 -25.86 -0.88 5.60
C GLY A 351 -25.95 -1.04 7.12
N SER A 352 -24.85 -0.98 7.86
CA SER A 352 -24.83 -1.06 9.32
C SER A 352 -23.90 -0.01 9.93
N SER A 353 -24.13 0.31 11.22
CA SER A 353 -23.27 1.28 11.94
C SER A 353 -21.81 0.80 12.03
N GLU A 354 -21.58 -0.50 12.21
CA GLU A 354 -20.22 -1.08 12.26
C GLU A 354 -19.52 -0.95 10.92
N GLN A 355 -20.21 -1.23 9.82
CA GLN A 355 -19.68 -1.08 8.47
C GLN A 355 -19.43 0.38 8.13
N ALA A 356 -20.33 1.29 8.50
CA ALA A 356 -20.17 2.73 8.30
C ALA A 356 -18.87 3.24 8.97
N ILE A 357 -18.63 2.85 10.24
CA ILE A 357 -17.42 3.20 10.95
C ILE A 357 -16.19 2.65 10.21
N PHE A 358 -16.22 1.38 9.82
CA PHE A 358 -15.11 0.75 9.11
C PHE A 358 -14.80 1.44 7.77
N ILE A 359 -15.83 1.72 6.94
CA ILE A 359 -15.68 2.40 5.65
C ILE A 359 -15.13 3.82 5.84
N ALA A 360 -15.63 4.56 6.85
CA ALA A 360 -15.15 5.91 7.15
C ALA A 360 -13.65 5.89 7.54
N HIS A 361 -13.24 4.93 8.39
CA HIS A 361 -11.85 4.76 8.78
C HIS A 361 -10.96 4.36 7.60
N MET A 362 -11.40 3.46 6.73
CA MET A 362 -10.69 3.11 5.51
C MET A 362 -10.54 4.34 4.59
N PHE A 363 -11.59 5.14 4.42
CA PHE A 363 -11.56 6.34 3.59
C PHE A 363 -10.50 7.35 4.05
N VAL A 364 -10.53 7.73 5.32
CA VAL A 364 -9.58 8.70 5.87
C VAL A 364 -8.16 8.14 5.94
N PHE A 365 -7.99 6.83 6.14
CA PHE A 365 -6.70 6.14 6.10
C PHE A 365 -6.04 6.26 4.73
N TYR A 366 -6.78 6.01 3.65
CA TYR A 366 -6.25 6.13 2.28
C TYR A 366 -5.79 7.55 1.99
N PHE A 367 -6.61 8.56 2.26
CA PHE A 367 -6.25 9.95 1.98
C PHE A 367 -5.15 10.48 2.90
N GLY A 368 -5.12 10.06 4.14
CA GLY A 368 -4.01 10.33 5.05
C GLY A 368 -2.67 9.82 4.50
N ILE A 369 -2.64 8.60 3.96
CA ILE A 369 -1.45 8.03 3.32
C ILE A 369 -1.07 8.80 2.06
N PHE A 370 -2.03 9.17 1.20
CA PHE A 370 -1.76 9.92 -0.02
C PHE A 370 -1.28 11.36 0.22
N ALA A 371 -1.41 11.90 1.43
CA ALA A 371 -0.79 13.15 1.82
C ALA A 371 0.75 13.13 1.60
N ASN A 372 1.39 11.95 1.66
CA ASN A 372 2.83 11.79 1.43
C ASN A 372 3.28 12.01 -0.02
N ILE A 373 2.35 12.05 -0.98
CA ILE A 373 2.62 12.39 -2.40
C ILE A 373 1.94 13.67 -2.84
N THR A 374 1.15 14.30 -1.96
CA THR A 374 0.35 15.48 -2.31
C THR A 374 1.08 16.76 -1.89
N PRO A 375 1.44 17.66 -2.84
CA PRO A 375 2.00 18.97 -2.50
C PRO A 375 1.05 19.78 -1.61
N PRO A 376 1.56 20.66 -0.75
CA PRO A 376 2.93 21.24 -0.76
C PRO A 376 3.98 20.45 0.06
N VAL A 377 3.61 19.50 0.91
CA VAL A 377 4.57 18.82 1.80
C VAL A 377 5.13 17.52 1.22
N ALA A 378 4.29 16.64 0.69
CA ALA A 378 4.62 15.47 -0.15
C ALA A 378 5.94 14.73 0.19
N LEU A 379 6.15 14.29 1.45
CA LEU A 379 7.44 13.78 1.94
C LEU A 379 8.05 12.67 1.08
N ALA A 380 7.24 11.71 0.63
CA ALA A 380 7.72 10.62 -0.22
C ALA A 380 8.14 11.13 -1.61
N ALA A 381 7.39 12.09 -2.18
CA ALA A 381 7.74 12.69 -3.46
C ALA A 381 9.01 13.55 -3.37
N PHE A 382 9.22 14.21 -2.25
CA PHE A 382 10.44 14.99 -2.00
C PHE A 382 11.67 14.08 -1.85
N ALA A 383 11.53 12.94 -1.17
CA ALA A 383 12.59 11.93 -1.11
C ALA A 383 12.93 11.39 -2.51
N GLY A 384 11.89 11.06 -3.32
CA GLY A 384 12.08 10.63 -4.71
C GLY A 384 12.72 11.70 -5.60
N ALA A 385 12.37 12.98 -5.40
CA ALA A 385 12.99 14.11 -6.09
C ALA A 385 14.48 14.26 -5.72
N GLY A 386 14.82 14.10 -4.43
CA GLY A 386 16.19 14.14 -3.95
C GLY A 386 17.08 13.10 -4.62
N ILE A 387 16.61 11.85 -4.74
CA ILE A 387 17.36 10.77 -5.41
C ILE A 387 17.41 10.98 -6.92
N SER A 388 16.30 11.40 -7.52
CA SER A 388 16.22 11.57 -8.98
C SER A 388 16.97 12.81 -9.51
N GLY A 389 17.21 13.81 -8.66
CA GLY A 389 17.67 15.14 -9.05
C GLY A 389 16.56 15.95 -9.73
N GLY A 390 15.29 15.65 -9.41
CA GLY A 390 14.12 16.34 -9.93
C GLY A 390 13.67 17.50 -9.06
N ASP A 391 12.73 18.31 -9.58
CA ASP A 391 12.04 19.34 -8.80
C ASP A 391 11.02 18.69 -7.86
N PRO A 392 11.04 18.97 -6.54
CA PRO A 392 10.17 18.34 -5.57
C PRO A 392 8.67 18.51 -5.86
N ASN A 393 8.23 19.74 -6.18
CA ASN A 393 6.82 20.01 -6.43
C ASN A 393 6.34 19.36 -7.74
N LYS A 394 7.15 19.43 -8.81
CA LYS A 394 6.83 18.75 -10.07
C LYS A 394 6.79 17.23 -9.89
N THR A 395 7.66 16.68 -9.06
CA THR A 395 7.64 15.25 -8.71
C THR A 395 6.37 14.90 -7.95
N GLY A 396 5.97 15.70 -6.98
CA GLY A 396 4.71 15.52 -6.23
C GLY A 396 3.47 15.55 -7.13
N PHE A 397 3.33 16.56 -7.99
CA PHE A 397 2.20 16.62 -8.94
C PHE A 397 2.18 15.44 -9.92
N GLN A 398 3.35 14.96 -10.34
CA GLN A 398 3.41 13.75 -11.17
C GLN A 398 3.08 12.49 -10.40
N ALA A 399 3.47 12.40 -9.13
CA ALA A 399 3.12 11.28 -8.25
C ALA A 399 1.60 11.22 -7.98
N MET A 400 0.96 12.37 -7.69
CA MET A 400 -0.51 12.46 -7.59
C MET A 400 -1.19 12.00 -8.88
N LYS A 401 -0.69 12.44 -10.03
CA LYS A 401 -1.25 12.02 -11.33
C LYS A 401 -1.13 10.51 -11.54
N LEU A 402 0.00 9.91 -11.19
CA LEU A 402 0.21 8.47 -11.26
C LEU A 402 -0.69 7.72 -10.27
N ALA A 403 -0.93 8.29 -9.10
CA ALA A 403 -1.76 7.74 -8.06
C ALA A 403 -3.27 8.02 -8.24
N ILE A 404 -3.71 8.59 -9.37
CA ILE A 404 -5.10 9.07 -9.56
C ILE A 404 -6.14 7.97 -9.29
N ALA A 405 -5.85 6.71 -9.64
CA ALA A 405 -6.72 5.59 -9.30
C ALA A 405 -6.91 5.46 -7.79
N GLY A 406 -5.85 5.67 -7.00
CA GLY A 406 -5.91 5.66 -5.54
C GLY A 406 -6.76 6.77 -4.95
N PHE A 407 -6.81 7.95 -5.57
CA PHE A 407 -7.71 9.03 -5.15
C PHE A 407 -9.18 8.74 -5.47
N ILE A 408 -9.45 7.89 -6.45
CA ILE A 408 -10.82 7.55 -6.88
C ILE A 408 -11.35 6.31 -6.13
N VAL A 409 -10.52 5.30 -5.90
CA VAL A 409 -10.92 4.04 -5.27
C VAL A 409 -11.63 4.22 -3.91
N PRO A 410 -11.23 5.15 -3.01
CA PRO A 410 -11.99 5.37 -1.78
C PRO A 410 -13.43 5.86 -1.99
N PHE A 411 -13.68 6.64 -3.03
CA PHE A 411 -15.06 6.97 -3.40
C PHE A 411 -15.82 5.73 -3.86
N MET A 412 -15.17 4.86 -4.65
CA MET A 412 -15.80 3.63 -5.15
C MET A 412 -16.28 2.73 -4.02
N PHE A 413 -15.46 2.48 -2.99
CA PHE A 413 -15.88 1.59 -1.91
C PHE A 413 -16.91 2.21 -0.96
N VAL A 414 -17.10 3.55 -0.96
CA VAL A 414 -18.23 4.18 -0.26
C VAL A 414 -19.55 3.86 -0.97
N PHE A 415 -19.57 3.91 -2.30
CA PHE A 415 -20.76 3.56 -3.09
C PHE A 415 -20.96 2.05 -3.26
N SER A 416 -19.90 1.27 -3.06
CA SER A 416 -19.89 -0.19 -3.22
C SER A 416 -19.12 -0.86 -2.09
N PRO A 417 -19.72 -0.97 -0.88
CA PRO A 417 -19.06 -1.60 0.28
C PRO A 417 -18.55 -3.01 0.03
N GLU A 418 -19.14 -3.72 -0.92
CA GLU A 418 -18.70 -5.05 -1.35
C GLU A 418 -17.27 -5.06 -1.93
N MET A 419 -16.74 -3.91 -2.37
CA MET A 419 -15.34 -3.76 -2.75
C MET A 419 -14.38 -3.99 -1.58
N LEU A 420 -14.84 -3.73 -0.35
CA LEU A 420 -14.14 -4.03 0.89
C LEU A 420 -14.46 -5.44 1.44
N MET A 421 -15.04 -6.31 0.63
CA MET A 421 -15.48 -7.67 1.03
C MET A 421 -16.51 -7.66 2.18
N LEU A 422 -17.27 -6.58 2.35
CA LEU A 422 -18.33 -6.47 3.36
C LEU A 422 -19.62 -7.03 2.79
N ASP A 423 -20.18 -8.04 3.44
CA ASP A 423 -21.42 -8.76 3.06
C ASP A 423 -21.52 -9.10 1.56
N ALA A 424 -20.35 -9.38 0.97
CA ALA A 424 -20.19 -9.51 -0.46
C ALA A 424 -20.51 -10.91 -0.96
N THR A 425 -21.39 -11.02 -1.94
CA THR A 425 -21.55 -12.25 -2.71
C THR A 425 -20.49 -12.32 -3.82
N VAL A 426 -19.99 -13.52 -4.12
CA VAL A 426 -18.94 -13.72 -5.14
C VAL A 426 -19.32 -13.07 -6.48
N GLY A 427 -20.59 -13.18 -6.89
CA GLY A 427 -21.08 -12.59 -8.14
C GLY A 427 -20.97 -11.05 -8.17
N LYS A 428 -21.35 -10.38 -7.08
CA LYS A 428 -21.22 -8.92 -6.95
C LYS A 428 -19.75 -8.48 -6.96
N VAL A 429 -18.88 -9.18 -6.23
CA VAL A 429 -17.43 -8.88 -6.22
C VAL A 429 -16.83 -8.97 -7.61
N ILE A 430 -17.15 -10.02 -8.37
CA ILE A 430 -16.66 -10.19 -9.75
C ILE A 430 -17.16 -9.05 -10.64
N MET A 431 -18.44 -8.69 -10.56
CA MET A 431 -19.01 -7.60 -11.35
C MET A 431 -18.32 -6.27 -11.04
N ILE A 432 -18.20 -5.90 -9.75
CA ILE A 432 -17.54 -4.68 -9.29
C ILE A 432 -16.07 -4.69 -9.74
N LEU A 433 -15.38 -5.80 -9.64
CA LEU A 433 -13.98 -5.92 -10.08
C LEU A 433 -13.83 -5.65 -11.58
N ILE A 434 -14.72 -6.18 -12.41
CA ILE A 434 -14.68 -5.96 -13.87
C ILE A 434 -14.94 -4.48 -14.21
N THR A 435 -15.98 -3.87 -13.66
CA THR A 435 -16.31 -2.46 -13.92
C THR A 435 -15.23 -1.52 -13.39
N SER A 436 -14.66 -1.82 -12.21
CA SER A 436 -13.56 -1.06 -11.61
C SER A 436 -12.27 -1.16 -12.42
N ILE A 437 -11.90 -2.35 -12.91
CA ILE A 437 -10.73 -2.53 -13.79
C ILE A 437 -10.90 -1.70 -15.06
N LEU A 438 -12.08 -1.73 -15.65
CA LEU A 438 -12.38 -0.94 -16.84
C LEU A 438 -12.32 0.56 -16.55
N GLY A 439 -12.90 1.00 -15.44
CA GLY A 439 -12.84 2.38 -14.99
C GLY A 439 -11.40 2.87 -14.76
N VAL A 440 -10.57 2.09 -14.06
CA VAL A 440 -9.15 2.41 -13.84
C VAL A 440 -8.35 2.42 -15.14
N PHE A 441 -8.65 1.51 -16.06
CA PHE A 441 -8.04 1.51 -17.39
C PHE A 441 -8.37 2.80 -18.15
N MET A 442 -9.64 3.16 -18.23
CA MET A 442 -10.10 4.39 -18.90
C MET A 442 -9.51 5.64 -18.25
N LEU A 443 -9.48 5.71 -16.92
CA LEU A 443 -8.88 6.78 -16.15
C LEU A 443 -7.38 6.92 -16.48
N SER A 444 -6.67 5.82 -16.58
CA SER A 444 -5.24 5.79 -16.94
C SER A 444 -4.98 6.28 -18.38
N VAL A 445 -5.82 5.89 -19.34
CA VAL A 445 -5.78 6.38 -20.73
C VAL A 445 -6.08 7.88 -20.77
N GLY A 446 -7.12 8.32 -20.08
CA GLY A 446 -7.49 9.73 -19.96
C GLY A 446 -6.38 10.57 -19.34
N ALA A 447 -5.76 10.11 -18.26
CA ALA A 447 -4.67 10.79 -17.57
C ALA A 447 -3.43 10.92 -18.45
N GLU A 448 -2.99 9.87 -19.17
CA GLU A 448 -1.83 9.91 -20.05
C GLU A 448 -2.11 10.51 -21.45
N GLY A 449 -3.38 10.53 -21.87
CA GLY A 449 -3.80 10.97 -23.19
C GLY A 449 -3.24 10.11 -24.31
N TYR A 450 -3.05 8.82 -24.03
CA TYR A 450 -2.47 7.85 -24.97
C TYR A 450 -3.01 6.44 -24.65
N PHE A 451 -3.31 5.69 -25.71
CA PHE A 451 -3.60 4.26 -25.67
C PHE A 451 -2.71 3.53 -26.68
N ARG A 452 -3.17 3.30 -27.91
CA ARG A 452 -2.35 2.89 -29.06
C ARG A 452 -1.81 4.10 -29.83
N ASN A 453 -2.61 5.17 -29.85
CA ASN A 453 -2.36 6.43 -30.50
C ASN A 453 -2.68 7.57 -29.53
N PRO A 454 -2.20 8.81 -29.76
CA PRO A 454 -2.59 9.98 -28.98
C PRO A 454 -4.12 10.14 -28.96
N VAL A 455 -4.68 10.34 -27.79
CA VAL A 455 -6.13 10.52 -27.59
C VAL A 455 -6.44 12.03 -27.62
N LYS A 456 -7.35 12.45 -28.52
CA LYS A 456 -7.77 13.85 -28.66
C LYS A 456 -8.42 14.37 -27.36
N PHE A 457 -8.23 15.65 -27.05
CA PHE A 457 -8.68 16.26 -25.81
C PHE A 457 -10.18 16.04 -25.49
N PRO A 458 -11.15 16.21 -26.43
CA PRO A 458 -12.56 15.93 -26.12
C PRO A 458 -12.82 14.48 -25.74
N ILE A 459 -12.14 13.53 -26.40
CA ILE A 459 -12.26 12.10 -26.10
C ILE A 459 -11.66 11.78 -24.74
N ARG A 460 -10.56 12.46 -24.35
CA ARG A 460 -9.99 12.31 -23.00
C ARG A 460 -11.00 12.68 -21.91
N ILE A 461 -11.70 13.82 -22.09
CA ILE A 461 -12.74 14.24 -21.12
C ILE A 461 -13.84 13.20 -21.07
N LEU A 462 -14.35 12.76 -22.22
CA LEU A 462 -15.41 11.72 -22.28
C LEU A 462 -14.98 10.43 -21.56
N VAL A 463 -13.75 9.99 -21.79
CA VAL A 463 -13.19 8.77 -21.20
C VAL A 463 -13.00 8.93 -19.68
N ILE A 464 -12.57 10.10 -19.19
CA ILE A 464 -12.47 10.37 -17.75
C ILE A 464 -13.86 10.39 -17.12
N ILE A 465 -14.83 11.06 -17.73
CA ILE A 465 -16.22 11.08 -17.23
C ILE A 465 -16.80 9.66 -17.23
N GLY A 466 -16.61 8.91 -18.32
CA GLY A 466 -17.04 7.52 -18.39
C GLY A 466 -16.40 6.62 -17.33
N ALA A 467 -15.10 6.84 -17.04
CA ALA A 467 -14.41 6.14 -15.96
C ALA A 467 -15.01 6.46 -14.57
N LEU A 468 -15.36 7.73 -14.33
CA LEU A 468 -16.00 8.16 -13.08
C LEU A 468 -17.43 7.61 -12.95
N LEU A 469 -18.18 7.47 -14.03
CA LEU A 469 -19.51 6.88 -14.02
C LEU A 469 -19.51 5.37 -13.72
N LEU A 470 -18.41 4.67 -14.03
CA LEU A 470 -18.21 3.26 -13.65
C LEU A 470 -17.88 3.07 -12.15
N ILE A 471 -17.81 4.16 -11.37
CA ILE A 471 -17.59 4.13 -9.92
C ILE A 471 -18.84 3.71 -9.17
N THR A 472 -20.01 4.18 -9.61
CA THR A 472 -21.30 3.83 -9.01
C THR A 472 -21.86 2.63 -9.76
N PRO A 473 -22.09 1.48 -9.08
CA PRO A 473 -22.56 0.27 -9.73
C PRO A 473 -24.07 0.35 -9.99
N GLU A 474 -24.45 1.16 -10.96
CA GLU A 474 -25.81 1.28 -11.47
C GLU A 474 -25.84 0.95 -12.95
N ILE A 475 -26.87 0.24 -13.40
CA ILE A 475 -27.00 -0.22 -14.81
C ILE A 475 -26.90 0.97 -15.79
N ILE A 476 -27.43 2.14 -15.42
CA ILE A 476 -27.43 3.34 -16.29
C ILE A 476 -25.99 3.92 -16.38
N THR A 477 -25.33 4.13 -15.26
CA THR A 477 -23.97 4.70 -15.21
C THR A 477 -22.96 3.75 -15.86
N ASP A 478 -23.08 2.46 -15.61
CA ASP A 478 -22.25 1.42 -16.24
C ASP A 478 -22.44 1.38 -17.75
N SER A 479 -23.68 1.52 -18.22
CA SER A 479 -23.99 1.57 -19.66
C SER A 479 -23.36 2.78 -20.35
N ILE A 480 -23.42 3.96 -19.74
CA ILE A 480 -22.80 5.19 -20.26
C ILE A 480 -21.28 5.05 -20.24
N GLY A 481 -20.69 4.52 -19.18
CA GLY A 481 -19.28 4.25 -19.08
C GLY A 481 -18.79 3.28 -20.16
N MET A 482 -19.56 2.19 -20.42
CA MET A 482 -19.29 1.25 -21.48
C MET A 482 -19.35 1.88 -22.88
N ILE A 483 -20.32 2.76 -23.13
CA ILE A 483 -20.41 3.51 -24.39
C ILE A 483 -19.18 4.41 -24.56
N ALA A 484 -18.75 5.12 -23.53
CA ALA A 484 -17.53 5.93 -23.56
C ALA A 484 -16.27 5.10 -23.87
N PHE A 485 -16.19 3.88 -23.32
CA PHE A 485 -15.13 2.92 -23.64
C PHE A 485 -15.17 2.47 -25.10
N LEU A 486 -16.33 2.14 -25.64
CA LEU A 486 -16.49 1.77 -27.05
C LEU A 486 -16.09 2.93 -27.99
N VAL A 487 -16.47 4.17 -27.66
CA VAL A 487 -16.04 5.37 -28.40
C VAL A 487 -14.51 5.51 -28.38
N LEU A 488 -13.86 5.28 -27.23
CA LEU A 488 -12.40 5.26 -27.15
C LEU A 488 -11.80 4.21 -28.08
N LEU A 489 -12.30 2.98 -28.07
CA LEU A 489 -11.81 1.89 -28.92
C LEU A 489 -11.95 2.22 -30.39
N ILE A 490 -13.14 2.66 -30.83
CA ILE A 490 -13.43 2.96 -32.23
C ILE A 490 -12.57 4.12 -32.74
N THR A 491 -12.46 5.19 -31.98
CA THR A 491 -11.70 6.39 -32.38
C THR A 491 -10.21 6.17 -32.38
N ASN A 492 -9.69 5.38 -31.42
CA ASN A 492 -8.26 5.12 -31.30
C ASN A 492 -7.78 4.02 -32.26
N TYR A 493 -8.65 3.05 -32.63
CA TYR A 493 -8.32 2.01 -33.60
C TYR A 493 -8.29 2.54 -35.05
N LYS A 494 -9.19 3.49 -35.38
CA LYS A 494 -9.25 4.11 -36.74
C LYS A 494 -8.16 5.16 -36.99
N SER A 495 -7.49 5.68 -35.96
CA SER A 495 -6.40 6.63 -36.14
C SER A 495 -5.16 5.90 -36.63
N LYS A 496 -4.64 6.28 -37.82
CA LYS A 496 -3.35 5.80 -38.33
C LYS A 496 -2.24 6.18 -37.35
N PRO A 497 -1.19 5.34 -37.18
CA PRO A 497 -0.04 5.72 -36.35
C PRO A 497 0.53 7.04 -36.87
N THR A 498 0.42 8.10 -36.12
CA THR A 498 1.08 9.37 -36.42
C THR A 498 2.53 9.24 -35.98
N ASP A 499 3.46 9.25 -36.92
CA ASP A 499 4.87 9.48 -36.67
C ASP A 499 5.05 10.92 -36.16
N THR A 500 4.71 11.11 -34.90
CA THR A 500 4.96 12.37 -34.23
C THR A 500 6.34 12.28 -33.57
N THR A 501 7.34 12.67 -34.34
CA THR A 501 8.60 13.21 -33.79
C THR A 501 8.20 14.44 -32.97
N LEU A 502 7.93 14.28 -31.71
CA LEU A 502 7.78 15.39 -30.78
C LEU A 502 9.16 15.90 -30.42
N HIS A 503 9.55 17.02 -31.10
CA HIS A 503 10.57 17.92 -30.60
C HIS A 503 10.20 18.43 -29.22
N THR A 504 11.21 18.46 -28.30
CA THR A 504 11.36 19.04 -26.96
C THR A 504 10.72 18.27 -25.80
#